data_482f79a0330106258a8ba5e4f1d6657e
#
_entry.id   482f79a0330106258a8ba5e4f1d6657e
#
_cell.length_a   1.000
_cell.length_b   1.000
_cell.length_c   1.000
_cell.angle_alpha   90.00
_cell.angle_beta   90.00
_cell.angle_gamma   90.00
#
_symmetry.space_group_name_H-M   'P 1'
#
loop_
_entity.id
_entity.type
_entity.pdbx_description
1 polymer ?
#
loop_
_entity_poly.entity_id
_entity_poly.type
_entity_poly.pdbx_seq_one_letter_code
_entity_poly.pdbx_strand_id
1 'polypeptide(L)'
;MNTNHKLLIARINDLFSLCDKHCEMKCSDFLDGGELAVIEDEFQIPYGYNTLFFGGYENAERKVLCVFPEWQESEESEVPISVIRFDVPKFRKLTHRDYLGTLMSLGIDRSKTGDILTDDEGAYVFVMSDIAEYVARNVNKIANAGVNTKIVDMADFIPPKPKTTEKMCVCASLRLDAVVAATLNISRGNTEKLISSGYVKLNPREVLDRSKQVGEGDLLSIRNYGRFILKDIGNNTRKGRLHITVEKFV
;
A
#
# COMPACT_ATOMS: atom_id res chain seq x y z
N MET A 1 -0.08 20.41 13.49
CA MET A 1 0.43 19.83 12.23
C MET A 1 1.76 19.15 12.52
N ASN A 2 1.89 17.87 12.24
CA ASN A 2 3.13 17.11 12.46
C ASN A 2 4.22 17.64 11.50
N THR A 3 5.48 17.71 11.94
CA THR A 3 6.61 18.22 11.12
C THR A 3 6.73 17.44 9.80
N ASN A 4 6.48 16.12 9.81
CA ASN A 4 6.52 15.29 8.63
C ASN A 4 5.42 15.63 7.61
N HIS A 5 4.20 16.00 8.08
CA HIS A 5 3.11 16.45 7.20
C HIS A 5 3.49 17.76 6.49
N LYS A 6 4.08 18.73 7.23
CA LYS A 6 4.53 19.99 6.61
C LYS A 6 5.56 19.78 5.51
N LEU A 7 6.52 18.88 5.73
CA LEU A 7 7.54 18.54 4.73
C LEU A 7 6.93 17.84 3.51
N LEU A 8 5.97 16.94 3.71
CA LEU A 8 5.24 16.30 2.62
C LEU A 8 4.50 17.34 1.79
N ILE A 9 3.68 18.19 2.43
CA ILE A 9 2.92 19.23 1.74
C ILE A 9 3.83 20.21 1.00
N ALA A 10 4.99 20.57 1.58
CA ALA A 10 5.98 21.39 0.89
C ALA A 10 6.51 20.73 -0.38
N ARG A 11 6.90 19.43 -0.31
CA ARG A 11 7.33 18.66 -1.49
C ARG A 11 6.26 18.59 -2.57
N ILE A 12 4.98 18.43 -2.16
CA ILE A 12 3.87 18.42 -3.12
C ILE A 12 3.71 19.80 -3.78
N ASN A 13 3.77 20.90 -3.02
CA ASN A 13 3.75 22.26 -3.60
C ASN A 13 4.89 22.50 -4.58
N ASP A 14 6.09 21.97 -4.29
CA ASP A 14 7.25 22.08 -5.18
C ASP A 14 6.99 21.40 -6.54
N LEU A 15 6.23 20.28 -6.59
CA LEU A 15 5.87 19.64 -7.87
C LEU A 15 5.05 20.56 -8.75
N PHE A 16 4.04 21.25 -8.20
CA PHE A 16 3.23 22.22 -8.94
C PHE A 16 4.07 23.38 -9.44
N SER A 17 4.93 23.93 -8.58
CA SER A 17 5.85 25.02 -8.95
C SER A 17 6.84 24.60 -10.06
N LEU A 18 7.32 23.37 -10.02
CA LEU A 18 8.22 22.82 -11.05
C LEU A 18 7.47 22.53 -12.36
N CYS A 19 6.20 22.08 -12.28
CA CYS A 19 5.35 21.89 -13.44
C CYS A 19 5.14 23.21 -14.20
N ASP A 20 4.81 24.29 -13.47
CA ASP A 20 4.69 25.63 -14.05
C ASP A 20 5.98 26.12 -14.68
N LYS A 21 7.07 26.05 -13.92
CA LYS A 21 8.37 26.58 -14.35
C LYS A 21 8.86 25.93 -15.64
N HIS A 22 8.59 24.63 -15.80
CA HIS A 22 9.11 23.85 -16.94
C HIS A 22 8.04 23.60 -18.02
N CYS A 23 6.75 23.93 -17.74
CA CYS A 23 5.62 23.62 -18.62
C CYS A 23 5.56 22.15 -19.03
N GLU A 24 5.89 21.23 -18.12
CA GLU A 24 5.92 19.79 -18.34
C GLU A 24 5.46 19.03 -17.10
N MET A 25 5.02 17.79 -17.29
CA MET A 25 4.64 16.89 -16.20
C MET A 25 5.76 16.75 -15.16
N LYS A 26 5.37 16.74 -13.88
CA LYS A 26 6.24 16.44 -12.75
C LYS A 26 5.59 15.37 -11.86
N CYS A 27 6.39 14.40 -11.44
CA CYS A 27 5.91 13.31 -10.60
C CYS A 27 6.67 13.27 -9.27
N SER A 28 5.97 12.85 -8.22
CA SER A 28 6.59 12.48 -6.96
C SER A 28 7.29 11.12 -7.08
N ASP A 29 8.04 10.72 -6.06
CA ASP A 29 8.31 9.33 -5.78
C ASP A 29 7.04 8.63 -5.26
N PHE A 30 7.09 7.31 -4.99
CA PHE A 30 5.97 6.58 -4.42
C PHE A 30 5.60 7.09 -3.03
N LEU A 31 4.38 7.51 -2.89
CA LEU A 31 3.73 7.89 -1.63
C LEU A 31 3.11 6.64 -0.99
N ASP A 32 3.24 6.50 0.32
CA ASP A 32 2.53 5.45 1.04
C ASP A 32 1.09 5.87 1.40
N GLY A 33 0.28 4.90 1.86
CA GLY A 33 -1.11 5.18 2.18
C GLY A 33 -1.32 6.22 3.28
N GLY A 34 -0.35 6.40 4.19
CA GLY A 34 -0.39 7.47 5.19
C GLY A 34 -0.13 8.83 4.57
N GLU A 35 0.84 8.94 3.66
CA GLU A 35 1.14 10.16 2.91
C GLU A 35 -0.03 10.55 1.99
N LEU A 36 -0.63 9.56 1.30
CA LEU A 36 -1.83 9.78 0.48
C LEU A 36 -3.00 10.32 1.31
N ALA A 37 -3.24 9.76 2.50
CA ALA A 37 -4.29 10.24 3.40
C ALA A 37 -4.04 11.68 3.89
N VAL A 38 -2.78 12.03 4.15
CA VAL A 38 -2.42 13.42 4.53
C VAL A 38 -2.67 14.39 3.37
N ILE A 39 -2.32 14.00 2.14
CA ILE A 39 -2.59 14.83 0.96
C ILE A 39 -4.09 15.01 0.77
N GLU A 40 -4.88 13.96 0.89
CA GLU A 40 -6.33 14.00 0.78
C GLU A 40 -6.97 14.92 1.84
N ASP A 41 -6.48 14.90 3.08
CA ASP A 41 -7.05 15.65 4.19
C ASP A 41 -6.57 17.12 4.26
N GLU A 42 -5.31 17.39 3.90
CA GLU A 42 -4.62 18.64 4.21
C GLU A 42 -4.19 19.45 2.96
N PHE A 43 -4.32 18.89 1.74
CA PHE A 43 -3.88 19.54 0.52
C PHE A 43 -5.03 19.76 -0.46
N GLN A 44 -5.18 21.01 -0.91
CA GLN A 44 -6.09 21.35 -2.01
C GLN A 44 -5.29 21.46 -3.30
N ILE A 45 -5.66 20.67 -4.30
CA ILE A 45 -5.06 20.75 -5.63
C ILE A 45 -5.34 22.14 -6.21
N PRO A 46 -4.31 22.91 -6.59
CA PRO A 46 -4.49 24.21 -7.19
C PRO A 46 -5.27 24.11 -8.51
N TYR A 47 -6.01 25.17 -8.86
CA TYR A 47 -6.70 25.27 -10.14
C TYR A 47 -5.67 25.39 -11.29
N GLY A 48 -6.02 24.87 -12.48
CA GLY A 48 -5.15 24.97 -13.66
C GLY A 48 -4.17 23.80 -13.80
N TYR A 49 -4.42 22.69 -13.13
CA TYR A 49 -3.62 21.45 -13.27
C TYR A 49 -4.51 20.23 -13.41
N ASN A 50 -4.03 19.25 -14.17
CA ASN A 50 -4.51 17.88 -14.11
C ASN A 50 -3.61 17.07 -13.19
N THR A 51 -4.18 16.16 -12.42
CA THR A 51 -3.41 15.31 -11.49
C THR A 51 -3.83 13.86 -11.59
N LEU A 52 -2.86 12.97 -11.43
CA LEU A 52 -3.09 11.53 -11.46
C LEU A 52 -2.33 10.86 -10.30
N PHE A 53 -3.03 10.03 -9.52
CA PHE A 53 -2.44 9.13 -8.53
C PHE A 53 -2.45 7.71 -9.07
N PHE A 54 -1.32 7.22 -9.48
CA PHE A 54 -1.19 5.90 -10.08
C PHE A 54 -0.04 5.11 -9.46
N GLY A 55 -0.22 3.81 -9.27
CA GLY A 55 0.78 2.93 -8.66
C GLY A 55 1.15 1.72 -9.52
N GLY A 56 0.77 1.74 -10.82
CA GLY A 56 1.05 0.68 -11.76
C GLY A 56 -0.11 -0.31 -11.96
N TYR A 57 -1.14 -0.27 -11.12
CA TYR A 57 -2.37 -1.06 -11.26
C TYR A 57 -3.49 -0.48 -10.40
N GLU A 58 -4.75 -0.87 -10.67
CA GLU A 58 -5.96 -0.25 -10.11
C GLU A 58 -5.96 -0.14 -8.57
N ASN A 59 -5.61 -1.21 -7.86
CA ASN A 59 -5.67 -1.29 -6.40
C ASN A 59 -4.31 -1.11 -5.72
N ALA A 60 -3.40 -0.36 -6.34
CA ALA A 60 -2.08 -0.09 -5.77
C ALA A 60 -2.18 0.67 -4.44
N GLU A 61 -1.43 0.20 -3.43
CA GLU A 61 -1.38 0.85 -2.12
C GLU A 61 -0.42 2.03 -2.09
N ARG A 62 0.69 1.91 -2.82
CA ARG A 62 1.65 2.98 -3.01
C ARG A 62 1.44 3.60 -4.38
N LYS A 63 1.34 4.92 -4.43
CA LYS A 63 1.06 5.65 -5.67
C LYS A 63 2.03 6.80 -5.87
N VAL A 64 2.32 7.09 -7.11
CA VAL A 64 3.02 8.29 -7.55
C VAL A 64 1.96 9.35 -7.83
N LEU A 65 2.17 10.57 -7.37
CA LEU A 65 1.39 11.73 -7.79
C LEU A 65 2.09 12.36 -8.99
N CYS A 66 1.42 12.41 -10.13
CA CYS A 66 1.83 13.17 -11.29
C CYS A 66 0.96 14.42 -11.43
N VAL A 67 1.61 15.56 -11.68
CA VAL A 67 1.01 16.86 -11.93
C VAL A 67 1.26 17.22 -13.38
N PHE A 68 0.22 17.52 -14.13
CA PHE A 68 0.26 17.88 -15.54
C PHE A 68 -0.18 19.34 -15.72
N PRO A 69 0.38 20.09 -16.69
CA PRO A 69 -0.17 21.37 -17.09
C PRO A 69 -1.64 21.22 -17.53
N GLU A 70 -2.45 22.27 -17.38
CA GLU A 70 -3.90 22.24 -17.70
C GLU A 70 -4.22 21.76 -19.13
N TRP A 71 -3.34 22.05 -20.07
CA TRP A 71 -3.51 21.69 -21.50
C TRP A 71 -3.15 20.22 -21.80
N GLN A 72 -2.49 19.51 -20.88
CA GLN A 72 -2.11 18.12 -21.04
C GLN A 72 -3.08 17.21 -20.29
N GLU A 73 -3.66 16.24 -21.00
CA GLU A 73 -4.46 15.20 -20.36
C GLU A 73 -3.58 14.30 -19.50
N SER A 74 -4.13 13.80 -18.41
CA SER A 74 -3.42 12.88 -17.52
C SER A 74 -3.57 11.43 -18.02
N GLU A 75 -2.45 10.78 -18.38
CA GLU A 75 -2.44 9.41 -18.85
C GLU A 75 -1.59 8.51 -17.94
N GLU A 76 -2.10 7.32 -17.63
CA GLU A 76 -1.37 6.33 -16.81
C GLU A 76 -0.07 5.85 -17.48
N SER A 77 -0.04 5.83 -18.81
CA SER A 77 1.13 5.45 -19.63
C SER A 77 2.32 6.40 -19.46
N GLU A 78 2.08 7.64 -19.07
CA GLU A 78 3.13 8.65 -18.87
C GLU A 78 3.75 8.59 -17.47
N VAL A 79 3.10 7.89 -16.51
CA VAL A 79 3.63 7.79 -15.14
C VAL A 79 4.93 7.00 -15.16
N PRO A 80 6.04 7.53 -14.58
CA PRO A 80 7.37 6.93 -14.68
C PRO A 80 7.54 5.73 -13.73
N ILE A 81 6.70 4.71 -13.89
CA ILE A 81 6.71 3.46 -13.14
C ILE A 81 7.07 2.32 -14.08
N SER A 82 7.93 1.44 -13.62
CA SER A 82 8.24 0.17 -14.28
C SER A 82 7.92 -0.99 -13.35
N VAL A 83 7.53 -2.13 -13.93
CA VAL A 83 7.32 -3.36 -13.19
C VAL A 83 8.42 -4.37 -13.51
N ILE A 84 9.03 -4.92 -12.48
CA ILE A 84 10.09 -5.92 -12.59
C ILE A 84 9.55 -7.25 -12.09
N ARG A 85 9.61 -8.27 -12.91
CA ARG A 85 9.36 -9.65 -12.53
C ARG A 85 10.63 -10.29 -11.97
N PHE A 86 10.50 -10.93 -10.82
CA PHE A 86 11.51 -11.77 -10.19
C PHE A 86 11.02 -13.21 -10.20
N ASP A 87 11.58 -14.05 -11.05
CA ASP A 87 11.27 -15.48 -11.09
C ASP A 87 12.16 -16.23 -10.10
N VAL A 88 11.54 -17.04 -9.23
CA VAL A 88 12.20 -17.80 -8.16
C VAL A 88 12.05 -19.28 -8.41
N PRO A 89 13.07 -20.14 -8.14
CA PRO A 89 12.92 -21.58 -8.21
C PRO A 89 11.76 -22.10 -7.35
N LYS A 90 10.91 -22.98 -7.87
CA LYS A 90 9.66 -23.48 -7.25
C LYS A 90 9.77 -24.04 -5.83
N PHE A 91 10.96 -24.47 -5.42
CA PHE A 91 11.21 -25.01 -4.06
C PHE A 91 11.55 -23.93 -3.03
N ARG A 92 11.56 -22.65 -3.40
CA ARG A 92 11.85 -21.52 -2.52
C ARG A 92 10.61 -20.66 -2.35
N LYS A 93 10.25 -20.40 -1.09
CA LYS A 93 9.22 -19.42 -0.74
C LYS A 93 9.93 -18.19 -0.20
N LEU A 94 9.83 -17.09 -0.94
CA LEU A 94 10.30 -15.77 -0.51
C LEU A 94 9.11 -14.94 -0.06
N THR A 95 9.34 -14.10 0.93
CA THR A 95 8.33 -13.20 1.47
C THR A 95 8.51 -11.80 0.92
N HIS A 96 7.48 -10.97 1.03
CA HIS A 96 7.58 -9.53 0.73
C HIS A 96 8.81 -8.86 1.37
N ARG A 97 9.17 -9.27 2.60
CA ARG A 97 10.32 -8.72 3.33
C ARG A 97 11.66 -9.07 2.69
N ASP A 98 11.78 -10.24 2.10
CA ASP A 98 13.01 -10.68 1.44
C ASP A 98 13.29 -9.83 0.19
N TYR A 99 12.25 -9.56 -0.62
CA TYR A 99 12.35 -8.66 -1.77
C TYR A 99 12.68 -7.24 -1.34
N LEU A 100 11.90 -6.68 -0.42
CA LEU A 100 12.13 -5.32 0.07
C LEU A 100 13.52 -5.16 0.69
N GLY A 101 13.94 -6.10 1.53
CA GLY A 101 15.26 -6.09 2.16
C GLY A 101 16.40 -6.11 1.14
N THR A 102 16.24 -6.88 0.05
CA THR A 102 17.23 -6.91 -1.03
C THR A 102 17.34 -5.55 -1.73
N LEU A 103 16.21 -4.92 -2.08
CA LEU A 103 16.20 -3.59 -2.69
C LEU A 103 16.86 -2.53 -1.79
N MET A 104 16.52 -2.53 -0.51
CA MET A 104 17.13 -1.61 0.46
C MET A 104 18.64 -1.84 0.60
N SER A 105 19.11 -3.11 0.52
CA SER A 105 20.55 -3.43 0.58
C SER A 105 21.36 -2.93 -0.62
N LEU A 106 20.69 -2.63 -1.74
CA LEU A 106 21.30 -1.97 -2.91
C LEU A 106 21.42 -0.44 -2.74
N GLY A 107 21.00 0.11 -1.60
CA GLY A 107 20.98 1.55 -1.36
C GLY A 107 19.79 2.27 -2.02
N ILE A 108 18.77 1.53 -2.45
CA ILE A 108 17.57 2.10 -3.06
C ILE A 108 16.68 2.65 -1.94
N ASP A 109 16.25 3.90 -2.08
CA ASP A 109 15.30 4.50 -1.13
C ASP A 109 13.93 3.82 -1.22
N ARG A 110 13.24 3.69 -0.08
CA ARG A 110 11.89 3.11 -0.03
C ARG A 110 10.88 3.88 -0.88
N SER A 111 11.07 5.19 -1.03
CA SER A 111 10.25 6.05 -1.88
C SER A 111 10.33 5.68 -3.37
N LYS A 112 11.45 5.11 -3.82
CA LYS A 112 11.63 4.65 -5.20
C LYS A 112 10.96 3.30 -5.50
N THR A 113 10.39 2.63 -4.47
CA THR A 113 9.78 1.32 -4.60
C THR A 113 8.28 1.40 -4.29
N GLY A 114 7.45 0.94 -5.22
CA GLY A 114 6.02 0.78 -5.09
C GLY A 114 5.63 -0.50 -4.33
N ASP A 115 4.57 -1.14 -4.80
CA ASP A 115 4.08 -2.40 -4.26
C ASP A 115 4.94 -3.59 -4.70
N ILE A 116 4.93 -4.62 -3.88
CA ILE A 116 5.56 -5.92 -4.15
C ILE A 116 4.46 -6.97 -4.09
N LEU A 117 4.11 -7.54 -5.23
CA LEU A 117 3.07 -8.55 -5.37
C LEU A 117 3.70 -9.92 -5.55
N THR A 118 3.56 -10.77 -4.55
CA THR A 118 4.13 -12.13 -4.56
C THR A 118 3.14 -13.15 -5.10
N ASP A 119 3.64 -14.13 -5.86
CA ASP A 119 2.88 -15.31 -6.30
C ASP A 119 3.65 -16.61 -6.02
N ASP A 120 3.24 -17.73 -6.63
CA ASP A 120 3.89 -19.03 -6.42
C ASP A 120 5.24 -19.18 -7.16
N GLU A 121 5.52 -18.29 -8.12
CA GLU A 121 6.70 -18.35 -8.98
C GLU A 121 7.69 -17.21 -8.71
N GLY A 122 7.32 -16.24 -7.83
CA GLY A 122 8.19 -15.13 -7.51
C GLY A 122 7.45 -13.88 -7.07
N ALA A 123 7.80 -12.74 -7.65
CA ALA A 123 7.13 -11.47 -7.36
C ALA A 123 7.21 -10.49 -8.54
N TYR A 124 6.22 -9.61 -8.59
CA TYR A 124 6.28 -8.36 -9.33
C TYR A 124 6.62 -7.22 -8.38
N VAL A 125 7.56 -6.40 -8.75
CA VAL A 125 8.00 -5.24 -7.95
C VAL A 125 7.87 -3.99 -8.80
N PHE A 126 7.09 -3.04 -8.31
CA PHE A 126 6.97 -1.73 -8.94
C PHE A 126 8.08 -0.81 -8.45
N VAL A 127 8.72 -0.11 -9.36
CA VAL A 127 9.79 0.83 -9.06
C VAL A 127 9.65 2.08 -9.93
N MET A 128 10.27 3.18 -9.51
CA MET A 128 10.43 4.33 -10.42
C MET A 128 11.27 3.90 -11.62
N SER A 129 10.90 4.37 -12.82
CA SER A 129 11.54 3.92 -14.07
C SER A 129 13.03 4.27 -14.16
N ASP A 130 13.46 5.34 -13.48
CA ASP A 130 14.86 5.77 -13.42
C ASP A 130 15.81 4.74 -12.79
N ILE A 131 15.28 3.84 -11.94
CA ILE A 131 16.07 2.80 -11.27
C ILE A 131 15.80 1.39 -11.81
N ALA A 132 14.83 1.20 -12.71
CA ALA A 132 14.39 -0.14 -13.13
C ALA A 132 15.53 -1.00 -13.73
N GLU A 133 16.31 -0.44 -14.64
CA GLU A 133 17.45 -1.11 -15.25
C GLU A 133 18.56 -1.43 -14.22
N TYR A 134 18.80 -0.51 -13.28
CA TYR A 134 19.76 -0.75 -12.21
C TYR A 134 19.33 -1.94 -11.34
N VAL A 135 18.07 -2.01 -10.94
CA VAL A 135 17.52 -3.12 -10.17
C VAL A 135 17.60 -4.42 -10.95
N ALA A 136 17.13 -4.42 -12.21
CA ALA A 136 17.10 -5.63 -13.02
C ALA A 136 18.49 -6.24 -13.25
N ARG A 137 19.54 -5.41 -13.37
CA ARG A 137 20.91 -5.88 -13.59
C ARG A 137 21.64 -6.30 -12.31
N ASN A 138 21.29 -5.73 -11.16
CA ASN A 138 22.06 -5.94 -9.93
C ASN A 138 21.41 -6.95 -8.98
N VAL A 139 20.12 -7.26 -9.13
CA VAL A 139 19.46 -8.28 -8.30
C VAL A 139 19.48 -9.63 -9.03
N ASN A 140 20.45 -10.45 -8.69
CA ASN A 140 20.57 -11.84 -9.17
C ASN A 140 20.27 -12.86 -8.05
N LYS A 141 20.08 -12.39 -6.82
CA LYS A 141 19.83 -13.20 -5.63
C LYS A 141 18.96 -12.44 -4.63
N ILE A 142 17.96 -13.13 -4.05
CA ILE A 142 17.14 -12.62 -2.97
C ILE A 142 17.25 -13.60 -1.81
N ALA A 143 17.65 -13.11 -0.62
CA ALA A 143 18.07 -13.97 0.49
C ALA A 143 19.08 -15.04 0.01
N ASN A 144 18.71 -16.31 0.06
CA ASN A 144 19.55 -17.43 -0.39
C ASN A 144 19.08 -18.05 -1.71
N ALA A 145 18.18 -17.42 -2.45
CA ALA A 145 17.67 -17.91 -3.72
C ALA A 145 18.22 -17.08 -4.89
N GLY A 146 18.79 -17.76 -5.90
CA GLY A 146 19.06 -17.13 -7.18
C GLY A 146 17.75 -16.78 -7.86
N VAL A 147 17.67 -15.62 -8.49
CA VAL A 147 16.46 -15.13 -9.19
C VAL A 147 16.81 -14.69 -10.61
N ASN A 148 15.87 -14.87 -11.53
CA ASN A 148 15.92 -14.25 -12.85
C ASN A 148 15.06 -12.99 -12.81
N THR A 149 15.58 -11.91 -13.34
CA THR A 149 14.88 -10.62 -13.36
C THR A 149 14.60 -10.19 -14.78
N LYS A 150 13.42 -9.64 -15.01
CA LYS A 150 13.06 -8.99 -16.28
C LYS A 150 12.15 -7.79 -16.02
N ILE A 151 12.31 -6.73 -16.78
CA ILE A 151 11.34 -5.63 -16.84
C ILE A 151 10.19 -6.13 -17.71
N VAL A 152 8.97 -5.98 -17.20
CA VAL A 152 7.74 -6.40 -17.88
C VAL A 152 7.07 -5.16 -18.45
N ASP A 153 6.49 -5.28 -19.64
CA ASP A 153 5.67 -4.22 -20.19
C ASP A 153 4.41 -4.05 -19.32
N MET A 154 4.09 -2.82 -18.96
CA MET A 154 2.90 -2.51 -18.16
C MET A 154 1.61 -2.96 -18.85
N ALA A 155 1.57 -2.95 -20.19
CA ALA A 155 0.42 -3.44 -20.97
C ALA A 155 0.21 -4.95 -20.82
N ASP A 156 1.27 -5.73 -20.57
CA ASP A 156 1.23 -7.18 -20.39
C ASP A 156 1.07 -7.59 -18.91
N PHE A 157 1.09 -6.62 -17.99
CA PHE A 157 1.02 -6.90 -16.56
C PHE A 157 -0.40 -7.25 -16.12
N ILE A 158 -0.56 -8.42 -15.51
CA ILE A 158 -1.79 -8.85 -14.87
C ILE A 158 -1.49 -9.05 -13.37
N PRO A 159 -2.17 -8.29 -12.48
CA PRO A 159 -1.95 -8.42 -11.05
C PRO A 159 -2.26 -9.85 -10.57
N PRO A 160 -1.35 -10.51 -9.84
CA PRO A 160 -1.65 -11.79 -9.23
C PRO A 160 -2.79 -11.62 -8.20
N LYS A 161 -3.68 -12.61 -8.15
CA LYS A 161 -4.73 -12.60 -7.13
C LYS A 161 -4.11 -12.66 -5.74
N PRO A 162 -4.47 -11.75 -4.82
CA PRO A 162 -3.94 -11.79 -3.46
C PRO A 162 -4.31 -13.12 -2.80
N LYS A 163 -3.35 -13.74 -2.13
CA LYS A 163 -3.63 -14.92 -1.32
C LYS A 163 -4.27 -14.47 -0.02
N THR A 164 -5.50 -14.91 0.18
CA THR A 164 -6.24 -14.61 1.40
C THR A 164 -6.75 -15.87 2.06
N THR A 165 -6.96 -15.82 3.35
CA THR A 165 -7.66 -16.84 4.12
C THR A 165 -8.84 -16.23 4.84
N GLU A 166 -10.02 -16.81 4.65
CA GLU A 166 -11.23 -16.37 5.34
C GLU A 166 -11.28 -16.89 6.78
N LYS A 167 -11.75 -16.03 7.67
CA LYS A 167 -12.00 -16.37 9.07
C LYS A 167 -13.33 -15.80 9.51
N MET A 168 -14.24 -16.64 9.97
CA MET A 168 -15.47 -16.21 10.64
C MET A 168 -15.20 -15.91 12.11
N CYS A 169 -15.70 -14.79 12.59
CA CYS A 169 -15.55 -14.31 13.96
C CYS A 169 -16.91 -13.82 14.49
N VAL A 170 -17.00 -13.70 15.80
CA VAL A 170 -18.18 -13.13 16.47
C VAL A 170 -17.72 -11.95 17.31
N CYS A 171 -18.24 -10.75 17.01
CA CYS A 171 -17.92 -9.53 17.76
C CYS A 171 -19.18 -8.95 18.46
N ALA A 172 -18.95 -8.12 19.46
CA ALA A 172 -20.06 -7.50 20.21
C ALA A 172 -20.66 -6.30 19.47
N SER A 173 -19.89 -5.65 18.62
CA SER A 173 -20.26 -4.47 17.82
C SER A 173 -19.23 -4.25 16.72
N LEU A 174 -19.52 -3.33 15.80
CA LEU A 174 -18.60 -2.93 14.73
C LEU A 174 -17.59 -1.85 15.17
N ARG A 175 -17.39 -1.67 16.45
CA ARG A 175 -16.32 -0.80 16.96
C ARG A 175 -14.96 -1.43 16.69
N LEU A 176 -13.97 -0.61 16.41
CA LEU A 176 -12.60 -1.04 16.10
C LEU A 176 -12.03 -1.98 17.16
N ASP A 177 -12.20 -1.65 18.44
CA ASP A 177 -11.74 -2.49 19.55
C ASP A 177 -12.39 -3.89 19.55
N ALA A 178 -13.68 -3.97 19.26
CA ALA A 178 -14.43 -5.22 19.25
C ALA A 178 -14.09 -6.07 18.01
N VAL A 179 -13.97 -5.45 16.84
CA VAL A 179 -13.61 -6.13 15.59
C VAL A 179 -12.17 -6.65 15.66
N VAL A 180 -11.18 -5.85 16.09
CA VAL A 180 -9.79 -6.28 16.25
C VAL A 180 -9.67 -7.41 17.28
N ALA A 181 -10.35 -7.31 18.42
CA ALA A 181 -10.37 -8.37 19.44
C ALA A 181 -10.89 -9.70 18.88
N ALA A 182 -12.00 -9.67 18.13
CA ALA A 182 -12.60 -10.85 17.49
C ALA A 182 -11.69 -11.43 16.39
N THR A 183 -11.15 -10.58 15.52
CA THR A 183 -10.25 -10.97 14.42
C THR A 183 -9.00 -11.67 14.93
N LEU A 184 -8.34 -11.11 15.95
CA LEU A 184 -7.10 -11.65 16.50
C LEU A 184 -7.31 -12.69 17.59
N ASN A 185 -8.54 -12.84 18.08
CA ASN A 185 -8.87 -13.67 19.23
C ASN A 185 -8.04 -13.33 20.49
N ILE A 186 -7.96 -12.03 20.82
CA ILE A 186 -7.23 -11.49 21.97
C ILE A 186 -8.17 -10.76 22.93
N SER A 187 -7.68 -10.54 24.17
CA SER A 187 -8.43 -9.80 25.18
C SER A 187 -8.62 -8.32 24.82
N ARG A 188 -9.68 -7.70 25.34
CA ARG A 188 -9.94 -6.25 25.15
C ARG A 188 -8.77 -5.39 25.61
N GLY A 189 -8.14 -5.72 26.75
CA GLY A 189 -6.98 -4.98 27.26
C GLY A 189 -5.76 -5.03 26.32
N ASN A 190 -5.54 -6.16 25.65
CA ASN A 190 -4.47 -6.26 24.65
C ASN A 190 -4.82 -5.48 23.37
N THR A 191 -6.09 -5.52 22.97
CA THR A 191 -6.56 -4.72 21.83
C THR A 191 -6.42 -3.23 22.09
N GLU A 192 -6.79 -2.78 23.28
CA GLU A 192 -6.65 -1.37 23.69
C GLU A 192 -5.20 -0.90 23.65
N LYS A 193 -4.26 -1.73 24.10
CA LYS A 193 -2.81 -1.46 24.00
C LYS A 193 -2.35 -1.34 22.55
N LEU A 194 -2.82 -2.21 21.65
CA LEU A 194 -2.47 -2.14 20.23
C LEU A 194 -2.97 -0.84 19.59
N ILE A 195 -4.22 -0.45 19.87
CA ILE A 195 -4.80 0.76 19.31
C ILE A 195 -4.11 2.01 19.88
N SER A 196 -3.95 2.09 21.21
CA SER A 196 -3.32 3.26 21.87
C SER A 196 -1.84 3.45 21.51
N SER A 197 -1.17 2.36 21.10
CA SER A 197 0.23 2.42 20.62
C SER A 197 0.35 2.74 19.11
N GLY A 198 -0.74 3.05 18.41
CA GLY A 198 -0.72 3.34 16.97
C GLY A 198 -0.41 2.11 16.09
N TYR A 199 -0.59 0.90 16.63
CA TYR A 199 -0.28 -0.34 15.89
C TYR A 199 -1.44 -0.83 15.03
N VAL A 200 -2.56 -0.14 15.04
CA VAL A 200 -3.74 -0.43 14.24
C VAL A 200 -3.99 0.72 13.27
N LYS A 201 -4.03 0.40 11.99
CA LYS A 201 -4.46 1.33 10.94
C LYS A 201 -5.77 0.84 10.36
N LEU A 202 -6.65 1.76 10.05
CA LEU A 202 -7.92 1.55 9.35
C LEU A 202 -7.88 2.37 8.05
N ASN A 203 -7.96 1.69 6.89
CA ASN A 203 -7.91 2.35 5.57
C ASN A 203 -6.75 3.35 5.47
N PRO A 204 -5.58 2.93 5.43
CA PRO A 204 -4.21 3.25 5.78
C PRO A 204 -3.99 4.32 6.89
N ARG A 205 -5.05 4.88 7.45
CA ARG A 205 -4.94 5.90 8.50
C ARG A 205 -4.69 5.25 9.87
N GLU A 206 -3.76 5.80 10.63
CA GLU A 206 -3.58 5.44 12.03
C GLU A 206 -4.82 5.87 12.83
N VAL A 207 -5.38 4.96 13.62
CA VAL A 207 -6.58 5.23 14.42
C VAL A 207 -6.30 4.93 15.87
N LEU A 208 -6.37 5.97 16.71
CA LEU A 208 -6.25 5.85 18.17
C LEU A 208 -7.63 5.74 18.86
N ASP A 209 -8.69 6.14 18.16
CA ASP A 209 -10.06 6.02 18.68
C ASP A 209 -10.56 4.59 18.56
N ARG A 210 -10.59 3.90 19.70
CA ARG A 210 -11.12 2.54 19.83
C ARG A 210 -12.61 2.40 19.50
N SER A 211 -13.37 3.50 19.54
CA SER A 211 -14.80 3.51 19.26
C SER A 211 -15.13 3.72 17.78
N LYS A 212 -14.12 3.99 16.94
CA LYS A 212 -14.30 4.16 15.50
C LYS A 212 -15.07 2.97 14.91
N GLN A 213 -16.07 3.26 14.10
CA GLN A 213 -16.84 2.21 13.41
C GLN A 213 -16.03 1.63 12.26
N VAL A 214 -16.17 0.32 12.09
CA VAL A 214 -15.58 -0.46 11.00
C VAL A 214 -16.71 -1.00 10.14
N GLY A 215 -16.61 -0.85 8.83
CA GLY A 215 -17.60 -1.29 7.85
C GLY A 215 -17.08 -2.39 6.92
N GLU A 216 -17.96 -2.94 6.09
CA GLU A 216 -17.58 -3.86 5.02
C GLU A 216 -16.66 -3.18 4.03
N GLY A 217 -15.64 -3.89 3.56
CA GLY A 217 -14.59 -3.37 2.70
C GLY A 217 -13.43 -2.68 3.44
N ASP A 218 -13.58 -2.38 4.73
CA ASP A 218 -12.54 -1.73 5.49
C ASP A 218 -11.29 -2.61 5.66
N LEU A 219 -10.12 -2.02 5.40
CA LEU A 219 -8.81 -2.64 5.56
C LEU A 219 -8.22 -2.33 6.95
N LEU A 220 -8.02 -3.37 7.73
CA LEU A 220 -7.34 -3.34 9.02
C LEU A 220 -5.88 -3.78 8.85
N SER A 221 -4.92 -2.89 9.09
CA SER A 221 -3.50 -3.25 9.14
C SER A 221 -3.02 -3.24 10.58
N ILE A 222 -2.62 -4.40 11.10
CA ILE A 222 -2.27 -4.57 12.52
C ILE A 222 -0.82 -5.02 12.61
N ARG A 223 0.02 -4.22 13.25
CA ARG A 223 1.45 -4.48 13.40
C ARG A 223 1.69 -5.85 14.03
N ASN A 224 2.55 -6.67 13.42
CA ASN A 224 2.90 -8.05 13.77
C ASN A 224 1.81 -9.10 13.53
N TYR A 225 0.59 -8.73 13.16
CA TYR A 225 -0.51 -9.67 12.90
C TYR A 225 -0.88 -9.78 11.42
N GLY A 226 -0.58 -8.73 10.63
CA GLY A 226 -0.86 -8.66 9.21
C GLY A 226 -2.05 -7.77 8.88
N ARG A 227 -2.58 -7.97 7.67
CA ARG A 227 -3.69 -7.18 7.13
C ARG A 227 -4.93 -8.03 6.99
N PHE A 228 -6.09 -7.41 7.22
CA PHE A 228 -7.40 -8.04 7.22
C PHE A 228 -8.41 -7.12 6.54
N ILE A 229 -9.25 -7.65 5.68
CA ILE A 229 -10.42 -6.93 5.18
C ILE A 229 -11.65 -7.47 5.92
N LEU A 230 -12.52 -6.57 6.39
CA LEU A 230 -13.86 -6.95 6.84
C LEU A 230 -14.72 -7.21 5.61
N LYS A 231 -14.87 -8.49 5.26
CA LYS A 231 -15.52 -8.92 4.01
C LYS A 231 -17.04 -8.85 4.07
N ASP A 232 -17.60 -9.27 5.20
CA ASP A 232 -19.04 -9.40 5.36
C ASP A 232 -19.47 -9.22 6.81
N ILE A 233 -20.63 -8.61 7.00
CA ILE A 233 -21.31 -8.44 8.28
C ILE A 233 -22.60 -9.25 8.24
N GLY A 234 -22.55 -10.44 8.81
CA GLY A 234 -23.66 -11.37 8.85
C GLY A 234 -24.70 -11.07 9.93
N ASN A 235 -25.60 -12.02 10.13
CA ASN A 235 -26.71 -11.89 11.07
C ASN A 235 -26.27 -11.89 12.55
N ASN A 236 -27.11 -11.34 13.39
CA ASN A 236 -26.96 -11.37 14.84
C ASN A 236 -27.09 -12.80 15.37
N THR A 237 -26.23 -13.17 16.32
CA THR A 237 -26.41 -14.37 17.13
C THR A 237 -27.66 -14.22 18.04
N ARG A 238 -28.16 -15.34 18.58
CA ARG A 238 -29.25 -15.31 19.57
C ARG A 238 -28.95 -14.44 20.81
N LYS A 239 -27.68 -14.11 21.06
CA LYS A 239 -27.23 -13.25 22.17
C LYS A 239 -26.94 -11.81 21.73
N GLY A 240 -27.38 -11.40 20.55
CA GLY A 240 -27.23 -10.03 20.03
C GLY A 240 -25.81 -9.67 19.60
N ARG A 241 -24.93 -10.64 19.36
CA ARG A 241 -23.58 -10.41 18.80
C ARG A 241 -23.61 -10.55 17.28
N LEU A 242 -22.71 -9.88 16.58
CA LEU A 242 -22.58 -9.91 15.13
C LEU A 242 -21.65 -11.03 14.68
N HIS A 243 -22.06 -11.79 13.69
CA HIS A 243 -21.15 -12.60 12.89
C HIS A 243 -20.44 -11.68 11.90
N ILE A 244 -19.13 -11.80 11.79
CA ILE A 244 -18.33 -11.10 10.79
C ILE A 244 -17.42 -12.09 10.08
N THR A 245 -17.21 -11.87 8.79
CA THR A 245 -16.21 -12.59 8.00
C THR A 245 -15.05 -11.65 7.68
N VAL A 246 -13.84 -12.05 8.04
CA VAL A 246 -12.62 -11.31 7.74
C VAL A 246 -11.73 -12.13 6.82
N GLU A 247 -11.15 -11.47 5.82
CA GLU A 247 -10.11 -12.05 4.97
C GLU A 247 -8.74 -11.57 5.44
N LYS A 248 -7.87 -12.52 5.77
CA LYS A 248 -6.48 -12.25 6.11
C LYS A 248 -5.60 -12.40 4.87
N PHE A 249 -4.78 -11.42 4.56
CA PHE A 249 -3.70 -11.54 3.57
C PHE A 249 -2.59 -12.44 4.13
N VAL A 250 -2.12 -13.40 3.30
CA VAL A 250 -1.15 -14.45 3.69
C VAL A 250 0.20 -14.19 3.03
#